data_3a6c2f36994aa623303c4d8381bacf4c
#
_entry.id   3a6c2f36994aa623303c4d8381bacf4c
#
_cell.length_a   1.000
_cell.length_b   1.000
_cell.length_c   1.000
_cell.angle_alpha   90.00
_cell.angle_beta   90.00
_cell.angle_gamma   90.00
#
_symmetry.space_group_name_H-M   'P 1'
#
loop_
_entity.id
_entity.type
_entity.pdbx_description
1 polymer ?
#
loop_
_entity_poly.entity_id
_entity_poly.type
_entity_poly.pdbx_seq_one_letter_code
_entity_poly.pdbx_strand_id
1 'polypeptide(L)'
;MLARFFSLLLLCGLFLYGTPASALPKEYVGVLKCKMCHNKPATGSQYSKWAASPHAKAFQSLKGDEAKNPKCLKCHSTAFGLELSDTQSITMEEGVSCESCHGAGSAYKAAGIMKDQAKSIAAGLVLPDEKLCKKCHNPESPHYKTFDYKTYSAKIAHPNPAKEK
;
A
#
# COMPACT_ATOMS: atom_id res chain seq x y z
N MET A 1 -48.68 -52.31 36.05
CA MET A 1 -47.95 -52.04 34.80
C MET A 1 -47.62 -50.56 34.83
N LEU A 2 -46.34 -50.19 35.15
CA LEU A 2 -45.86 -48.78 35.20
C LEU A 2 -45.25 -48.43 33.87
N ALA A 3 -45.84 -47.49 33.15
CA ALA A 3 -45.27 -46.89 31.94
C ALA A 3 -44.29 -45.78 32.32
N ARG A 4 -42.99 -45.94 32.04
CA ARG A 4 -41.94 -44.92 32.22
C ARG A 4 -41.93 -44.03 30.97
N PHE A 5 -42.32 -42.76 31.13
CA PHE A 5 -42.07 -41.72 30.11
C PHE A 5 -40.63 -41.23 30.21
N PHE A 6 -39.84 -41.47 29.18
CA PHE A 6 -38.53 -40.87 29.02
C PHE A 6 -38.68 -39.53 28.28
N SER A 7 -38.57 -38.43 28.99
CA SER A 7 -38.48 -37.09 28.38
C SER A 7 -37.07 -36.88 27.83
N LEU A 8 -36.94 -36.86 26.52
CA LEU A 8 -35.70 -36.50 25.80
C LEU A 8 -35.66 -34.96 25.74
N LEU A 9 -34.84 -34.33 26.59
CA LEU A 9 -34.50 -32.89 26.48
C LEU A 9 -33.51 -32.70 25.36
N LEU A 10 -33.99 -32.19 24.21
CA LEU A 10 -33.19 -31.77 23.08
C LEU A 10 -32.55 -30.42 23.39
N LEU A 11 -31.30 -30.41 23.85
CA LEU A 11 -30.49 -29.19 23.99
C LEU A 11 -30.09 -28.70 22.58
N CYS A 12 -30.86 -27.75 22.07
CA CYS A 12 -30.55 -27.01 20.84
C CYS A 12 -29.42 -26.00 21.15
N GLY A 13 -28.16 -26.42 20.97
CA GLY A 13 -26.99 -25.55 21.10
C GLY A 13 -27.00 -24.53 19.95
N LEU A 14 -27.36 -23.27 20.25
CA LEU A 14 -27.14 -22.16 19.32
C LEU A 14 -25.61 -21.94 19.17
N PHE A 15 -25.02 -22.52 18.15
CA PHE A 15 -23.71 -22.09 17.68
C PHE A 15 -23.85 -20.71 17.03
N LEU A 16 -23.52 -19.66 17.76
CA LEU A 16 -23.32 -18.33 17.20
C LEU A 16 -22.06 -18.39 16.29
N TYR A 17 -22.27 -18.71 15.04
CA TYR A 17 -21.24 -18.49 14.03
C TYR A 17 -21.06 -16.99 13.87
N GLY A 18 -20.09 -16.44 14.60
CA GLY A 18 -19.60 -15.08 14.34
C GLY A 18 -19.13 -15.01 12.90
N THR A 19 -19.85 -14.30 12.04
CA THR A 19 -19.39 -13.99 10.68
C THR A 19 -18.08 -13.23 10.82
N PRO A 20 -16.98 -13.66 10.17
CA PRO A 20 -15.76 -12.88 10.17
C PRO A 20 -16.10 -11.50 9.60
N ALA A 21 -15.76 -10.45 10.34
CA ALA A 21 -15.91 -9.08 9.84
C ALA A 21 -15.17 -9.00 8.49
N SER A 22 -15.92 -8.83 7.41
CA SER A 22 -15.37 -8.69 6.08
C SER A 22 -14.47 -7.46 6.11
N ALA A 23 -13.16 -7.67 6.02
CA ALA A 23 -12.23 -6.56 5.92
C ALA A 23 -12.57 -5.80 4.63
N LEU A 24 -12.86 -4.50 4.76
CA LEU A 24 -13.11 -3.64 3.60
C LEU A 24 -11.94 -3.75 2.62
N PRO A 25 -12.21 -3.75 1.31
CA PRO A 25 -11.16 -3.81 0.31
C PRO A 25 -10.18 -2.65 0.54
N LYS A 26 -8.88 -2.95 0.46
CA LYS A 26 -7.84 -1.93 0.60
C LYS A 26 -7.75 -1.15 -0.70
N GLU A 27 -8.16 0.11 -0.66
CA GLU A 27 -8.19 1.00 -1.83
C GLU A 27 -6.97 1.93 -1.86
N TYR A 28 -6.50 2.22 -3.06
CA TYR A 28 -5.48 3.21 -3.30
C TYR A 28 -6.09 4.62 -3.25
N VAL A 29 -5.46 5.54 -2.52
CA VAL A 29 -6.05 6.86 -2.21
C VAL A 29 -5.34 8.03 -2.90
N GLY A 30 -4.20 7.76 -3.55
CA GLY A 30 -3.40 8.75 -4.24
C GLY A 30 -2.54 9.63 -3.32
N VAL A 31 -1.48 10.17 -3.90
CA VAL A 31 -0.43 10.90 -3.16
C VAL A 31 -0.91 12.16 -2.46
N LEU A 32 -1.98 12.80 -2.96
CA LEU A 32 -2.51 14.01 -2.35
C LEU A 32 -3.09 13.75 -0.95
N LYS A 33 -3.62 12.56 -0.70
CA LYS A 33 -4.07 12.17 0.65
C LYS A 33 -2.90 11.99 1.62
N CYS A 34 -1.76 11.52 1.13
CA CYS A 34 -0.53 11.40 1.91
C CYS A 34 0.09 12.78 2.19
N LYS A 35 0.10 13.67 1.20
CA LYS A 35 0.64 15.03 1.27
C LYS A 35 0.10 15.82 2.45
N MET A 36 -1.18 15.68 2.76
CA MET A 36 -1.84 16.46 3.83
C MET A 36 -1.10 16.38 5.18
N CYS A 37 -0.49 15.23 5.47
CA CYS A 37 0.23 15.01 6.73
C CYS A 37 1.76 14.87 6.52
N HIS A 38 2.19 14.30 5.39
CA HIS A 38 3.58 13.91 5.14
C HIS A 38 4.39 14.95 4.34
N ASN A 39 3.97 16.22 4.35
CA ASN A 39 4.70 17.33 3.71
C ASN A 39 5.29 18.35 4.70
N LYS A 40 5.27 18.04 6.00
CA LYS A 40 5.78 18.96 7.04
C LYS A 40 7.26 18.70 7.30
N PRO A 41 8.12 19.76 7.38
CA PRO A 41 9.54 19.60 7.71
C PRO A 41 9.76 18.85 9.03
N ALA A 42 8.97 19.14 10.06
CA ALA A 42 9.05 18.49 11.36
C ALA A 42 8.82 16.96 11.33
N THR A 43 8.17 16.44 10.29
CA THR A 43 7.95 15.00 10.11
C THR A 43 8.82 14.40 8.99
N GLY A 44 9.73 15.18 8.36
CA GLY A 44 10.68 14.71 7.37
C GLY A 44 10.34 15.01 5.91
N SER A 45 9.29 15.80 5.63
CA SER A 45 8.90 16.23 4.27
C SER A 45 8.83 15.10 3.25
N GLN A 46 8.28 13.94 3.63
CA GLN A 46 8.28 12.71 2.83
C GLN A 46 7.70 12.94 1.43
N TYR A 47 6.57 13.65 1.35
CA TYR A 47 5.94 13.96 0.06
C TYR A 47 6.87 14.77 -0.85
N SER A 48 7.51 15.84 -0.33
CA SER A 48 8.42 16.67 -1.14
C SER A 48 9.63 15.89 -1.62
N LYS A 49 10.19 15.00 -0.78
CA LYS A 49 11.31 14.13 -1.16
C LYS A 49 10.90 13.15 -2.25
N TRP A 50 9.72 12.53 -2.12
CA TRP A 50 9.18 11.66 -3.15
C TRP A 50 8.93 12.43 -4.45
N ALA A 51 8.27 13.59 -4.40
CA ALA A 51 7.94 14.40 -5.57
C ALA A 51 9.17 14.86 -6.37
N ALA A 52 10.33 15.03 -5.69
CA ALA A 52 11.60 15.35 -6.33
C ALA A 52 12.29 14.11 -6.93
N SER A 53 11.86 12.90 -6.59
CA SER A 53 12.52 11.66 -6.99
C SER A 53 12.18 11.22 -8.42
N PRO A 54 12.99 10.36 -9.04
CA PRO A 54 12.66 9.72 -10.31
C PRO A 54 11.39 8.86 -10.25
N HIS A 55 11.01 8.31 -9.09
CA HIS A 55 9.80 7.52 -8.91
C HIS A 55 8.54 8.32 -9.20
N ALA A 56 8.44 9.55 -8.70
CA ALA A 56 7.31 10.43 -8.99
C ALA A 56 7.20 10.81 -10.47
N LYS A 57 8.30 10.69 -11.21
CA LYS A 57 8.38 11.03 -12.65
C LYS A 57 8.43 9.79 -13.54
N ALA A 58 8.21 8.60 -12.96
CA ALA A 58 8.40 7.35 -13.68
C ALA A 58 7.47 7.23 -14.91
N PHE A 59 6.20 7.58 -14.76
CA PHE A 59 5.25 7.55 -15.88
C PHE A 59 5.63 8.55 -16.97
N GLN A 60 6.00 9.78 -16.60
CA GLN A 60 6.40 10.83 -17.55
C GLN A 60 7.73 10.51 -18.27
N SER A 61 8.51 9.58 -17.76
CA SER A 61 9.76 9.14 -18.42
C SER A 61 9.52 8.24 -19.63
N LEU A 62 8.33 7.63 -19.73
CA LEU A 62 7.94 6.78 -20.85
C LEU A 62 7.73 7.61 -22.12
N LYS A 63 8.15 7.08 -23.28
CA LYS A 63 8.09 7.78 -24.57
C LYS A 63 7.21 7.01 -25.57
N GLY A 64 6.39 7.75 -26.29
CA GLY A 64 5.56 7.20 -27.37
C GLY A 64 4.74 5.97 -26.91
N ASP A 65 4.96 4.84 -27.56
CA ASP A 65 4.20 3.60 -27.28
C ASP A 65 4.53 2.96 -25.93
N GLU A 66 5.66 3.31 -25.30
CA GLU A 66 5.96 2.83 -23.94
C GLU A 66 4.89 3.24 -22.93
N ALA A 67 4.31 4.44 -23.08
CA ALA A 67 3.25 4.97 -22.21
C ALA A 67 1.91 4.20 -22.36
N LYS A 68 1.82 3.29 -23.32
CA LYS A 68 0.66 2.40 -23.54
C LYS A 68 1.01 0.93 -23.34
N ASN A 69 2.30 0.61 -23.17
CA ASN A 69 2.77 -0.76 -23.08
C ASN A 69 2.62 -1.31 -21.64
N PRO A 70 1.80 -2.37 -21.43
CA PRO A 70 1.64 -2.99 -20.11
C PRO A 70 2.95 -3.43 -19.46
N LYS A 71 3.93 -3.87 -20.25
CA LYS A 71 5.26 -4.28 -19.74
C LYS A 71 6.03 -3.11 -19.12
N CYS A 72 5.82 -1.89 -19.63
CA CYS A 72 6.42 -0.69 -19.06
C CYS A 72 5.59 -0.17 -17.89
N LEU A 73 4.28 -0.09 -18.09
CA LEU A 73 3.35 0.50 -17.12
C LEU A 73 3.36 -0.21 -15.77
N LYS A 74 3.53 -1.53 -15.73
CA LYS A 74 3.60 -2.32 -14.47
C LYS A 74 4.68 -1.85 -13.49
N CYS A 75 5.74 -1.17 -14.01
CA CYS A 75 6.85 -0.64 -13.20
C CYS A 75 6.85 0.88 -13.14
N HIS A 76 6.15 1.56 -14.04
CA HIS A 76 6.18 3.01 -14.18
C HIS A 76 4.92 3.71 -13.68
N SER A 77 3.88 2.98 -13.28
CA SER A 77 2.69 3.55 -12.66
C SER A 77 2.07 2.63 -11.62
N THR A 78 1.82 3.16 -10.43
CA THR A 78 1.10 2.45 -9.35
C THR A 78 -0.37 2.22 -9.71
N ALA A 79 -0.97 3.11 -10.50
CA ALA A 79 -2.38 3.01 -10.89
C ALA A 79 -2.64 1.97 -11.97
N PHE A 80 -1.58 1.48 -12.66
CA PHE A 80 -1.75 0.52 -13.75
C PHE A 80 -2.32 -0.82 -13.26
N GLY A 81 -3.39 -1.27 -13.91
CA GLY A 81 -4.04 -2.55 -13.60
C GLY A 81 -4.93 -2.51 -12.37
N LEU A 82 -5.17 -1.33 -11.76
CA LEU A 82 -6.15 -1.19 -10.70
C LEU A 82 -7.56 -1.01 -11.29
N GLU A 83 -8.51 -1.72 -10.71
CA GLU A 83 -9.94 -1.41 -10.90
C GLU A 83 -10.28 -0.29 -9.92
N LEU A 84 -10.35 0.94 -10.43
CA LEU A 84 -10.58 2.12 -9.61
C LEU A 84 -12.08 2.30 -9.35
N SER A 85 -12.44 2.48 -8.08
CA SER A 85 -13.76 2.95 -7.67
C SER A 85 -13.81 4.49 -7.69
N ASP A 86 -15.00 5.06 -7.66
CA ASP A 86 -15.22 6.53 -7.65
C ASP A 86 -14.58 7.23 -6.43
N THR A 87 -14.22 6.48 -5.40
CA THR A 87 -13.59 6.99 -4.18
C THR A 87 -12.07 7.05 -4.28
N GLN A 88 -11.47 6.42 -5.29
CA GLN A 88 -10.02 6.37 -5.48
C GLN A 88 -9.55 7.56 -6.31
N SER A 89 -8.49 8.22 -5.84
CA SER A 89 -7.95 9.43 -6.48
C SER A 89 -6.56 9.22 -7.07
N ILE A 90 -6.06 7.98 -7.12
CA ILE A 90 -4.77 7.67 -7.73
C ILE A 90 -4.85 7.78 -9.25
N THR A 91 -3.83 8.32 -9.88
CA THR A 91 -3.75 8.44 -11.34
C THR A 91 -2.47 7.83 -11.90
N MET A 92 -2.43 7.58 -13.22
CA MET A 92 -1.25 7.06 -13.90
C MET A 92 -0.05 8.00 -13.78
N GLU A 93 -0.33 9.32 -13.79
CA GLU A 93 0.65 10.40 -13.78
C GLU A 93 1.40 10.52 -12.46
N GLU A 94 0.87 9.94 -11.38
CA GLU A 94 1.58 9.86 -10.10
C GLU A 94 2.85 8.98 -10.18
N GLY A 95 3.00 8.21 -11.26
CA GLY A 95 4.14 7.33 -11.45
C GLY A 95 4.21 6.23 -10.40
N VAL A 96 5.40 5.98 -9.85
CA VAL A 96 5.59 5.07 -8.70
C VAL A 96 5.28 5.87 -7.43
N SER A 97 4.04 5.77 -6.97
CA SER A 97 3.51 6.58 -5.87
C SER A 97 3.93 6.04 -4.48
N CYS A 98 3.55 6.78 -3.43
CA CYS A 98 3.75 6.35 -2.04
C CYS A 98 3.22 4.93 -1.79
N GLU A 99 2.06 4.63 -2.36
CA GLU A 99 1.35 3.37 -2.15
C GLU A 99 1.95 2.18 -2.91
N SER A 100 2.81 2.43 -3.89
CA SER A 100 3.62 1.37 -4.53
C SER A 100 4.56 0.70 -3.52
N CYS A 101 5.09 1.50 -2.59
CA CYS A 101 6.02 1.04 -1.56
C CYS A 101 5.31 0.73 -0.24
N HIS A 102 4.29 1.50 0.11
CA HIS A 102 3.64 1.43 1.41
C HIS A 102 2.29 0.69 1.44
N GLY A 103 1.83 0.20 0.28
CA GLY A 103 0.53 -0.47 0.15
C GLY A 103 -0.64 0.50 0.12
N ALA A 104 -1.84 0.00 -0.21
CA ALA A 104 -3.07 0.78 -0.36
C ALA A 104 -3.47 1.48 0.94
N GLY A 105 -3.61 2.80 0.90
CA GLY A 105 -3.66 3.69 2.07
C GLY A 105 -5.00 3.78 2.78
N SER A 106 -6.10 3.33 2.16
CA SER A 106 -7.45 3.57 2.66
C SER A 106 -7.65 3.14 4.11
N ALA A 107 -7.13 1.98 4.49
CA ALA A 107 -7.33 1.38 5.81
C ALA A 107 -6.41 1.96 6.91
N TYR A 108 -5.24 2.52 6.54
CA TYR A 108 -4.27 2.99 7.55
C TYR A 108 -4.02 4.50 7.57
N LYS A 109 -4.53 5.28 6.58
CA LYS A 109 -4.28 6.73 6.50
C LYS A 109 -4.85 7.57 7.65
N ALA A 110 -5.83 7.04 8.39
CA ALA A 110 -6.44 7.76 9.50
C ALA A 110 -5.42 8.03 10.62
N ALA A 111 -5.41 9.26 11.17
CA ALA A 111 -4.42 9.70 12.15
C ALA A 111 -4.37 8.80 13.41
N GLY A 112 -5.50 8.25 13.85
CA GLY A 112 -5.58 7.34 15.00
C GLY A 112 -4.89 5.99 14.76
N ILE A 113 -4.76 5.58 13.48
CA ILE A 113 -4.06 4.35 13.08
C ILE A 113 -2.60 4.70 12.74
N MET A 114 -2.37 5.73 11.92
CA MET A 114 -1.05 6.10 11.39
C MET A 114 -0.03 6.48 12.47
N LYS A 115 -0.47 6.99 13.63
CA LYS A 115 0.42 7.32 14.76
C LYS A 115 0.98 6.09 15.47
N ASP A 116 0.36 4.93 15.29
CA ASP A 116 0.74 3.63 15.86
C ASP A 116 1.21 2.72 14.72
N GLN A 117 2.50 2.43 14.69
CA GLN A 117 3.09 1.63 13.61
C GLN A 117 2.52 0.21 13.56
N ALA A 118 2.31 -0.43 14.73
CA ALA A 118 1.77 -1.79 14.77
C ALA A 118 0.32 -1.83 14.22
N LYS A 119 -0.50 -0.85 14.59
CA LYS A 119 -1.86 -0.71 14.04
C LYS A 119 -1.82 -0.42 12.53
N SER A 120 -0.89 0.40 12.07
CA SER A 120 -0.76 0.72 10.65
C SER A 120 -0.38 -0.53 9.84
N ILE A 121 0.57 -1.34 10.33
CA ILE A 121 0.98 -2.60 9.70
C ILE A 121 -0.20 -3.58 9.68
N ALA A 122 -0.90 -3.74 10.79
CA ALA A 122 -2.09 -4.60 10.87
C ALA A 122 -3.19 -4.15 9.89
N ALA A 123 -3.31 -2.84 9.64
CA ALA A 123 -4.22 -2.26 8.66
C ALA A 123 -3.70 -2.31 7.22
N GLY A 124 -2.47 -2.78 6.99
CA GLY A 124 -1.93 -3.03 5.66
C GLY A 124 -0.81 -2.10 5.19
N LEU A 125 -0.27 -1.27 6.09
CA LEU A 125 0.97 -0.53 5.81
C LEU A 125 2.10 -1.53 5.55
N VAL A 126 2.80 -1.35 4.44
CA VAL A 126 4.01 -2.10 4.09
C VAL A 126 5.24 -1.28 4.48
N LEU A 127 6.22 -1.92 5.11
CA LEU A 127 7.56 -1.38 5.27
C LEU A 127 8.40 -1.90 4.11
N PRO A 128 8.90 -1.02 3.21
CA PRO A 128 9.60 -1.45 2.00
C PRO A 128 10.89 -2.19 2.33
N ASP A 129 11.11 -3.29 1.63
CA ASP A 129 12.31 -4.11 1.67
C ASP A 129 12.96 -4.29 0.28
N GLU A 130 14.09 -4.97 0.22
CA GLU A 130 14.79 -5.26 -1.04
C GLU A 130 13.93 -6.08 -2.01
N LYS A 131 13.13 -7.04 -1.50
CA LYS A 131 12.27 -7.89 -2.33
C LYS A 131 11.19 -7.05 -3.02
N LEU A 132 10.65 -6.05 -2.33
CA LEU A 132 9.68 -5.13 -2.92
C LEU A 132 10.32 -4.30 -4.05
N CYS A 133 11.52 -3.75 -3.83
CA CYS A 133 12.24 -2.97 -4.83
C CYS A 133 12.54 -3.79 -6.10
N LYS A 134 12.94 -5.04 -5.92
CA LYS A 134 13.26 -5.96 -7.02
C LYS A 134 12.07 -6.39 -7.86
N LYS A 135 10.83 -6.07 -7.49
CA LYS A 135 9.66 -6.27 -8.38
C LYS A 135 9.76 -5.46 -9.66
N CYS A 136 10.42 -4.29 -9.62
CA CYS A 136 10.63 -3.42 -10.77
C CYS A 136 12.12 -3.31 -11.14
N HIS A 137 13.01 -3.28 -10.14
CA HIS A 137 14.46 -3.19 -10.36
C HIS A 137 15.06 -4.60 -10.60
N ASN A 138 14.77 -5.18 -11.77
CA ASN A 138 15.18 -6.53 -12.16
C ASN A 138 15.48 -6.61 -13.66
N PRO A 139 16.13 -7.69 -14.14
CA PRO A 139 16.56 -7.85 -15.55
C PRO A 139 15.43 -7.94 -16.60
N GLU A 140 14.16 -8.02 -16.19
CA GLU A 140 13.04 -7.96 -17.15
C GLU A 140 12.87 -6.57 -17.77
N SER A 141 13.40 -5.54 -17.11
CA SER A 141 13.42 -4.17 -17.66
C SER A 141 14.47 -4.05 -18.75
N PRO A 142 14.15 -3.55 -19.95
CA PRO A 142 15.14 -3.32 -21.02
C PRO A 142 16.17 -2.25 -20.66
N HIS A 143 15.88 -1.44 -19.65
CA HIS A 143 16.75 -0.38 -19.13
C HIS A 143 17.40 -0.75 -17.80
N TYR A 144 17.34 -2.04 -17.41
CA TYR A 144 17.89 -2.49 -16.14
C TYR A 144 19.39 -2.19 -16.04
N LYS A 145 19.76 -1.63 -14.91
CA LYS A 145 21.16 -1.52 -14.47
C LYS A 145 21.26 -2.27 -13.14
N THR A 146 22.47 -2.74 -12.83
CA THR A 146 22.73 -3.41 -11.54
C THR A 146 22.12 -2.61 -10.38
N PHE A 147 21.29 -3.28 -9.61
CA PHE A 147 20.58 -2.69 -8.48
C PHE A 147 21.22 -3.12 -7.17
N ASP A 148 21.84 -2.18 -6.47
CA ASP A 148 22.31 -2.35 -5.11
C ASP A 148 21.32 -1.71 -4.14
N TYR A 149 20.66 -2.53 -3.33
CA TYR A 149 19.58 -2.10 -2.44
C TYR A 149 20.06 -1.02 -1.44
N LYS A 150 21.23 -1.22 -0.83
CA LYS A 150 21.75 -0.29 0.19
C LYS A 150 21.97 1.10 -0.40
N THR A 151 22.60 1.17 -1.56
CA THR A 151 22.90 2.44 -2.23
C THR A 151 21.64 3.12 -2.75
N TYR A 152 20.72 2.37 -3.35
CA TYR A 152 19.52 2.96 -3.98
C TYR A 152 18.46 3.33 -2.94
N SER A 153 18.25 2.51 -1.92
CA SER A 153 17.30 2.84 -0.85
C SER A 153 17.71 4.09 -0.08
N ALA A 154 19.00 4.29 0.16
CA ALA A 154 19.51 5.51 0.80
C ALA A 154 19.15 6.80 0.04
N LYS A 155 19.08 6.75 -1.31
CA LYS A 155 18.75 7.92 -2.14
C LYS A 155 17.28 8.34 -2.03
N ILE A 156 16.40 7.42 -1.70
CA ILE A 156 14.96 7.67 -1.59
C ILE A 156 14.44 7.64 -0.15
N ALA A 157 15.32 7.35 0.81
CA ALA A 157 14.95 7.32 2.23
C ALA A 157 14.40 8.68 2.68
N HIS A 158 13.28 8.63 3.41
CA HIS A 158 12.61 9.81 3.94
C HIS A 158 12.11 9.56 5.37
N PRO A 159 13.04 9.27 6.29
CA PRO A 159 12.69 8.96 7.67
C PRO A 159 11.95 10.11 8.35
N ASN A 160 11.23 9.78 9.43
CA ASN A 160 10.61 10.77 10.28
C ASN A 160 11.59 11.14 11.42
N PRO A 161 12.17 12.34 11.43
CA PRO A 161 13.17 12.73 12.43
C PRO A 161 12.63 12.74 13.86
N ALA A 162 11.32 12.83 14.04
CA ALA A 162 10.71 12.75 15.38
C ALA A 162 10.68 11.32 15.95
N LYS A 163 10.97 10.29 15.13
CA LYS A 163 11.02 8.87 15.53
C LYS A 163 12.44 8.32 15.66
N GLU A 164 13.44 9.10 15.31
CA GLU A 164 14.86 8.72 15.35
C GLU A 164 15.56 9.09 16.69
N LYS A 165 14.76 9.51 17.70
CA LYS A 165 15.24 9.88 19.04
C LYS A 165 15.10 8.73 20.01
#